data_e9726f9fd8878e574c311ca89e18bee0
#
_entry.id   e9726f9fd8878e574c311ca89e18bee0
#
_cell.length_a   1.000
_cell.length_b   1.000
_cell.length_c   1.000
_cell.angle_alpha   90.00
_cell.angle_beta   90.00
_cell.angle_gamma   90.00
#
_symmetry.space_group_name_H-M   'P 1'
#
loop_
_entity.id
_entity.type
_entity.pdbx_description
1 polymer ?
#
loop_
_entity_poly.entity_id
_entity_poly.type
_entity_poly.pdbx_seq_one_letter_code
_entity_poly.pdbx_strand_id
1 'polypeptide(L)'
;MRRVSLVRSTPPARPTPPARPPPPAPPRLAATLTTVAALSFGCGGGSGEPGVVELSLGHVGSPGSLYDVTANEFARRVNERLAGRAELHVYGASQLGGDDAMLQRLRLGTLDMSIPSTIMSSMVDAFGLFEMPYLVHDREHMKRIEEAVVWPDLAPRAEAAGYRILAVWENGFRHITNSRRPIHGPEDLSGIKLRTPRGVWRVKLFQALGANPAPMPFSEVFVALQTGVMDGQENPLTQVTSAKLHEVQDYLSLTGHVYSPAFVTTGAGRWERHPPEIRAEVEAIARDMQSFVYETAARMDEELLAELEATEMAINEADPARFETASEPVYEEFAASVEGGQALIDKARAVAGPEAPGSEADGPEGGS
;
A
#
# COMPACT_ATOMS: atom_id res chain seq x y z
N MET A 1 39.83 -63.58 -9.39
CA MET A 1 40.37 -62.21 -9.56
C MET A 1 40.36 -61.88 -11.04
N ARG A 2 39.35 -61.11 -11.51
CA ARG A 2 39.31 -60.53 -12.86
C ARG A 2 39.20 -59.06 -12.69
N ARG A 3 40.20 -58.29 -13.14
CA ARG A 3 40.21 -56.81 -13.18
C ARG A 3 39.32 -56.36 -14.33
N VAL A 4 38.33 -55.56 -14.03
CA VAL A 4 37.51 -54.78 -15.02
C VAL A 4 38.15 -53.44 -15.25
N SER A 5 38.65 -53.17 -16.45
CA SER A 5 39.17 -51.88 -16.89
C SER A 5 38.00 -50.98 -17.25
N LEU A 6 37.83 -49.86 -16.53
CA LEU A 6 36.90 -48.75 -16.85
C LEU A 6 37.53 -47.90 -17.97
N VAL A 7 36.95 -47.94 -19.17
CA VAL A 7 37.25 -47.02 -20.27
C VAL A 7 36.48 -45.73 -19.99
N ARG A 8 37.22 -44.65 -19.78
CA ARG A 8 36.64 -43.29 -19.69
C ARG A 8 36.35 -42.79 -21.11
N SER A 9 35.07 -42.62 -21.44
CA SER A 9 34.61 -41.91 -22.63
C SER A 9 34.64 -40.40 -22.42
N THR A 10 35.37 -39.68 -23.24
CA THR A 10 35.39 -38.22 -23.31
C THR A 10 34.09 -37.70 -23.97
N PRO A 11 33.41 -36.68 -23.44
CA PRO A 11 32.23 -36.11 -24.09
C PRO A 11 32.60 -35.30 -25.34
N PRO A 12 31.74 -35.27 -26.38
CA PRO A 12 31.99 -34.51 -27.61
C PRO A 12 32.00 -33.00 -27.35
N ALA A 13 32.90 -32.30 -28.08
CA ALA A 13 33.05 -30.84 -28.02
C ALA A 13 31.78 -30.14 -28.51
N ARG A 14 31.36 -29.11 -27.79
CA ARG A 14 30.23 -28.26 -28.19
C ARG A 14 30.61 -27.45 -29.44
N PRO A 15 29.66 -27.29 -30.40
CA PRO A 15 29.89 -26.45 -31.56
C PRO A 15 29.96 -24.93 -31.14
N THR A 16 30.92 -24.24 -31.69
CA THR A 16 31.12 -22.78 -31.52
C THR A 16 29.97 -22.00 -32.19
N PRO A 17 29.34 -21.05 -31.53
CA PRO A 17 28.31 -20.21 -32.17
C PRO A 17 28.89 -19.33 -33.26
N PRO A 18 28.14 -19.02 -34.35
CA PRO A 18 28.59 -18.17 -35.42
C PRO A 18 28.87 -16.74 -34.96
N ALA A 19 29.89 -16.10 -35.50
CA ALA A 19 30.30 -14.73 -35.22
C ALA A 19 29.20 -13.74 -35.58
N ARG A 20 28.92 -12.79 -34.64
CA ARG A 20 27.97 -11.69 -34.89
C ARG A 20 28.50 -10.78 -36.01
N PRO A 21 27.63 -10.33 -36.93
CA PRO A 21 28.00 -9.30 -37.90
C PRO A 21 28.32 -7.97 -37.22
N PRO A 22 29.25 -7.18 -37.81
CA PRO A 22 29.61 -5.88 -37.26
C PRO A 22 28.44 -4.89 -37.35
N PRO A 23 28.36 -3.90 -36.44
CA PRO A 23 27.31 -2.90 -36.44
C PRO A 23 27.45 -1.98 -37.69
N PRO A 24 26.33 -1.45 -38.23
CA PRO A 24 26.37 -0.52 -39.35
C PRO A 24 27.05 0.78 -38.94
N ALA A 25 27.81 1.34 -39.89
CA ALA A 25 28.53 2.61 -39.71
C ALA A 25 27.54 3.78 -39.56
N PRO A 26 27.85 4.78 -38.71
CA PRO A 26 26.99 5.93 -38.52
C PRO A 26 26.94 6.81 -39.79
N PRO A 27 25.77 7.42 -40.11
CA PRO A 27 25.66 8.31 -41.26
C PRO A 27 26.53 9.55 -41.07
N ARG A 28 27.28 9.89 -42.13
CA ARG A 28 28.06 11.12 -42.17
C ARG A 28 27.10 12.31 -42.24
N LEU A 29 26.99 13.09 -41.15
CA LEU A 29 26.33 14.38 -41.17
C LEU A 29 27.15 15.37 -41.99
N ALA A 30 26.60 15.82 -43.13
CA ALA A 30 27.09 16.97 -43.86
C ALA A 30 26.84 18.24 -43.03
N ALA A 31 27.91 18.92 -42.65
CA ALA A 31 27.84 20.20 -41.94
C ALA A 31 27.37 21.28 -42.89
N THR A 32 26.11 21.66 -42.84
CA THR A 32 25.61 22.89 -43.45
C THR A 32 25.84 24.05 -42.46
N LEU A 33 26.77 24.94 -42.80
CA LEU A 33 26.94 26.21 -42.06
C LEU A 33 25.69 27.07 -42.28
N THR A 34 24.84 27.16 -41.27
CA THR A 34 23.77 28.15 -41.26
C THR A 34 24.24 29.35 -40.45
N THR A 35 24.34 30.46 -41.11
CA THR A 35 24.69 31.77 -40.53
C THR A 35 23.62 32.19 -39.54
N VAL A 36 23.96 32.20 -38.26
CA VAL A 36 23.06 32.70 -37.20
C VAL A 36 23.10 34.22 -37.19
N ALA A 37 22.04 34.84 -37.66
CA ALA A 37 21.80 36.26 -37.44
C ALA A 37 21.52 36.49 -35.95
N ALA A 38 22.38 37.23 -35.26
CA ALA A 38 22.19 37.66 -33.89
C ALA A 38 21.00 38.65 -33.83
N LEU A 39 19.83 38.14 -33.46
CA LEU A 39 18.71 38.98 -33.01
C LEU A 39 18.95 39.31 -31.55
N SER A 40 19.30 40.56 -31.28
CA SER A 40 19.34 41.14 -29.93
C SER A 40 17.94 41.14 -29.33
N PHE A 41 17.63 40.16 -28.49
CA PHE A 41 16.43 40.21 -27.65
C PHE A 41 16.69 41.21 -26.51
N GLY A 42 16.01 42.35 -26.60
CA GLY A 42 15.93 43.31 -25.51
C GLY A 42 15.34 42.65 -24.26
N CYS A 43 15.93 42.92 -23.10
CA CYS A 43 15.34 42.65 -21.78
C CYS A 43 14.06 43.43 -21.63
N GLY A 44 12.94 42.92 -22.09
CA GLY A 44 11.62 43.32 -21.67
C GLY A 44 11.30 42.49 -20.43
N GLY A 45 11.17 43.12 -19.26
CA GLY A 45 10.57 42.50 -18.05
C GLY A 45 9.12 42.15 -18.35
N GLY A 46 8.90 40.93 -18.86
CA GLY A 46 7.60 40.33 -18.95
C GLY A 46 7.25 39.78 -17.56
N SER A 47 6.23 40.33 -16.92
CA SER A 47 5.45 39.63 -15.92
C SER A 47 4.81 38.42 -16.64
N GLY A 48 5.56 37.32 -16.76
CA GLY A 48 4.99 36.07 -17.24
C GLY A 48 3.91 35.67 -16.25
N GLU A 49 2.70 35.44 -16.72
CA GLU A 49 1.68 34.78 -15.91
C GLU A 49 2.33 33.50 -15.36
N PRO A 50 2.20 33.24 -14.04
CA PRO A 50 2.71 31.98 -13.49
C PRO A 50 2.02 30.86 -14.23
N GLY A 51 2.80 29.98 -14.89
CA GLY A 51 2.25 28.83 -15.59
C GLY A 51 1.48 27.95 -14.60
N VAL A 52 0.48 27.23 -15.08
CA VAL A 52 -0.28 26.26 -14.29
C VAL A 52 0.69 25.25 -13.68
N VAL A 53 0.58 25.00 -12.38
CA VAL A 53 1.42 24.02 -11.68
C VAL A 53 0.88 22.61 -11.95
N GLU A 54 1.64 21.79 -12.66
CA GLU A 54 1.30 20.40 -12.89
C GLU A 54 1.64 19.56 -11.65
N LEU A 55 0.65 18.85 -11.12
CA LEU A 55 0.78 17.93 -9.99
C LEU A 55 0.46 16.51 -10.42
N SER A 56 1.17 15.54 -9.87
CA SER A 56 1.00 14.12 -10.15
C SER A 56 0.72 13.33 -8.88
N LEU A 57 -0.28 12.43 -8.92
CA LEU A 57 -0.60 11.51 -7.85
C LEU A 57 -0.61 10.07 -8.39
N GLY A 58 0.15 9.17 -7.73
CA GLY A 58 0.19 7.75 -8.09
C GLY A 58 -0.41 6.85 -7.00
N HIS A 59 -1.10 5.79 -7.40
CA HIS A 59 -1.57 4.75 -6.48
C HIS A 59 -1.59 3.35 -7.14
N VAL A 60 -1.64 2.29 -6.31
CA VAL A 60 -1.61 0.89 -6.78
C VAL A 60 -3.00 0.30 -7.04
N GLY A 61 -4.06 0.94 -6.55
CA GLY A 61 -5.44 0.45 -6.66
C GLY A 61 -5.90 0.32 -8.10
N SER A 62 -6.58 -0.77 -8.42
CA SER A 62 -7.22 -1.00 -9.71
C SER A 62 -8.39 -0.04 -9.94
N PRO A 63 -8.83 0.17 -11.20
CA PRO A 63 -10.03 0.96 -11.48
C PRO A 63 -11.23 0.48 -10.67
N GLY A 64 -11.97 1.41 -10.07
CA GLY A 64 -13.10 1.13 -9.20
C GLY A 64 -12.74 0.78 -7.74
N SER A 65 -11.45 0.66 -7.37
CA SER A 65 -11.05 0.52 -5.99
C SER A 65 -11.30 1.80 -5.19
N LEU A 66 -11.29 1.71 -3.85
CA LEU A 66 -11.38 2.87 -2.99
C LEU A 66 -10.30 3.93 -3.32
N TYR A 67 -9.07 3.49 -3.61
CA TYR A 67 -8.00 4.39 -4.05
C TYR A 67 -8.33 5.13 -5.34
N ASP A 68 -8.87 4.43 -6.33
CA ASP A 68 -9.21 5.01 -7.62
C ASP A 68 -10.34 6.04 -7.48
N VAL A 69 -11.41 5.68 -6.78
CA VAL A 69 -12.56 6.58 -6.54
C VAL A 69 -12.13 7.83 -5.76
N THR A 70 -11.37 7.66 -4.69
CA THR A 70 -10.97 8.77 -3.81
C THR A 70 -9.89 9.65 -4.43
N ALA A 71 -8.92 9.09 -5.16
CA ALA A 71 -7.90 9.86 -5.86
C ALA A 71 -8.49 10.70 -7.00
N ASN A 72 -9.45 10.15 -7.76
CA ASN A 72 -10.13 10.90 -8.82
C ASN A 72 -11.02 12.02 -8.28
N GLU A 73 -11.72 11.79 -7.18
CA GLU A 73 -12.51 12.83 -6.50
C GLU A 73 -11.60 13.93 -5.94
N PHE A 74 -10.45 13.55 -5.37
CA PHE A 74 -9.44 14.51 -4.92
C PHE A 74 -8.94 15.39 -6.06
N ALA A 75 -8.56 14.78 -7.18
CA ALA A 75 -8.11 15.53 -8.36
C ALA A 75 -9.20 16.45 -8.88
N ARG A 76 -10.46 16.00 -8.93
CA ARG A 76 -11.59 16.85 -9.33
C ARG A 76 -11.71 18.09 -8.43
N ARG A 77 -11.68 17.92 -7.10
CA ARG A 77 -11.76 19.05 -6.15
C ARG A 77 -10.56 19.99 -6.26
N VAL A 78 -9.36 19.46 -6.39
CA VAL A 78 -8.14 20.27 -6.58
C VAL A 78 -8.24 21.08 -7.87
N ASN A 79 -8.59 20.43 -8.99
CA ASN A 79 -8.66 21.06 -10.31
C ASN A 79 -9.77 22.13 -10.37
N GLU A 80 -10.89 21.94 -9.70
CA GLU A 80 -11.93 22.95 -9.57
C GLU A 80 -11.48 24.13 -8.70
N ARG A 81 -10.93 23.85 -7.52
CA ARG A 81 -10.53 24.87 -6.54
C ARG A 81 -9.34 25.70 -7.01
N LEU A 82 -8.44 25.11 -7.76
CA LEU A 82 -7.20 25.70 -8.25
C LEU A 82 -7.22 25.99 -9.75
N ALA A 83 -8.41 26.06 -10.37
CA ALA A 83 -8.54 26.27 -11.82
C ALA A 83 -7.66 27.44 -12.31
N GLY A 84 -6.83 27.15 -13.34
CA GLY A 84 -5.86 28.10 -13.90
C GLY A 84 -4.60 28.35 -13.06
N ARG A 85 -4.47 27.74 -11.87
CA ARG A 85 -3.31 27.86 -10.99
C ARG A 85 -2.57 26.53 -10.83
N ALA A 86 -3.30 25.42 -10.68
CA ALA A 86 -2.72 24.06 -10.63
C ALA A 86 -3.65 23.06 -11.28
N GLU A 87 -3.09 21.94 -11.77
CA GLU A 87 -3.81 20.79 -12.30
C GLU A 87 -3.21 19.52 -11.74
N LEU A 88 -4.05 18.63 -11.15
CA LEU A 88 -3.67 17.37 -10.55
C LEU A 88 -4.08 16.20 -11.47
N HIS A 89 -3.10 15.39 -11.87
CA HIS A 89 -3.27 14.20 -12.69
C HIS A 89 -3.11 12.94 -11.84
N VAL A 90 -4.05 11.98 -11.98
CA VAL A 90 -4.04 10.70 -11.27
C VAL A 90 -3.50 9.58 -12.15
N TYR A 91 -2.61 8.77 -11.61
CA TYR A 91 -2.00 7.59 -12.23
C TYR A 91 -2.26 6.37 -11.36
N GLY A 92 -3.37 5.68 -11.60
CA GLY A 92 -3.81 4.49 -10.86
C GLY A 92 -3.18 3.19 -11.34
N ALA A 93 -3.63 2.06 -10.77
CA ALA A 93 -3.28 0.71 -11.19
C ALA A 93 -1.76 0.47 -11.36
N SER A 94 -0.94 1.04 -10.49
CA SER A 94 0.53 0.92 -10.54
C SER A 94 1.19 1.41 -11.83
N GLN A 95 0.57 2.33 -12.59
CA GLN A 95 1.15 2.90 -13.83
C GLN A 95 2.52 3.53 -13.61
N LEU A 96 2.76 4.07 -12.41
CA LEU A 96 4.05 4.66 -12.02
C LEU A 96 4.96 3.68 -11.25
N GLY A 97 4.63 2.39 -11.25
CA GLY A 97 5.28 1.34 -10.47
C GLY A 97 4.53 0.99 -9.19
N GLY A 98 5.00 0.00 -8.43
CA GLY A 98 4.45 -0.33 -7.11
C GLY A 98 4.74 0.75 -6.05
N ASP A 99 4.19 0.59 -4.85
CA ASP A 99 4.31 1.57 -3.76
C ASP A 99 5.76 1.93 -3.44
N ASP A 100 6.67 0.95 -3.40
CA ASP A 100 8.10 1.16 -3.17
C ASP A 100 8.75 2.05 -4.23
N ALA A 101 8.42 1.85 -5.50
CA ALA A 101 8.91 2.68 -6.61
C ALA A 101 8.34 4.10 -6.52
N MET A 102 7.05 4.25 -6.19
CA MET A 102 6.42 5.56 -6.01
C MET A 102 7.02 6.31 -4.82
N LEU A 103 7.25 5.66 -3.67
CA LEU A 103 7.92 6.28 -2.52
C LEU A 103 9.35 6.74 -2.86
N GLN A 104 10.10 5.98 -3.65
CA GLN A 104 11.40 6.44 -4.16
C GLN A 104 11.25 7.68 -5.05
N ARG A 105 10.26 7.71 -5.95
CA ARG A 105 9.99 8.86 -6.82
C ARG A 105 9.61 10.11 -6.05
N LEU A 106 8.85 9.98 -4.94
CA LEU A 106 8.57 11.10 -4.02
C LEU A 106 9.86 11.70 -3.47
N ARG A 107 10.77 10.84 -2.95
CA ARG A 107 12.08 11.31 -2.41
C ARG A 107 12.98 11.95 -3.47
N LEU A 108 12.97 11.42 -4.70
CA LEU A 108 13.71 11.97 -5.83
C LEU A 108 13.06 13.24 -6.40
N GLY A 109 11.80 13.52 -6.04
CA GLY A 109 11.03 14.65 -6.54
C GLY A 109 10.60 14.51 -8.00
N THR A 110 10.38 13.28 -8.47
CA THR A 110 9.86 12.94 -9.82
C THR A 110 8.40 12.50 -9.79
N LEU A 111 7.77 12.51 -8.63
CA LEU A 111 6.35 12.33 -8.36
C LEU A 111 5.98 13.31 -7.24
N ASP A 112 4.81 13.93 -7.33
CA ASP A 112 4.39 14.91 -6.32
C ASP A 112 3.68 14.23 -5.14
N MET A 113 2.76 13.30 -5.39
CA MET A 113 1.99 12.63 -4.34
C MET A 113 1.79 11.15 -4.64
N SER A 114 1.63 10.35 -3.57
CA SER A 114 1.19 8.96 -3.64
C SER A 114 0.33 8.63 -2.42
N ILE A 115 -0.39 7.48 -2.47
CA ILE A 115 -1.27 7.02 -1.39
C ILE A 115 -0.78 5.66 -0.87
N PRO A 116 0.41 5.60 -0.21
CA PRO A 116 0.88 4.36 0.42
C PRO A 116 0.05 4.00 1.66
N SER A 117 0.03 2.71 1.99
CA SER A 117 -0.57 2.15 3.20
C SER A 117 0.48 1.34 3.97
N THR A 118 0.33 0.03 4.09
CA THR A 118 1.22 -0.92 4.80
C THR A 118 2.71 -0.71 4.53
N ILE A 119 3.08 -0.34 3.31
CA ILE A 119 4.48 -0.12 2.89
C ILE A 119 5.18 0.98 3.72
N MET A 120 4.43 1.89 4.34
CA MET A 120 5.02 2.94 5.18
C MET A 120 5.83 2.37 6.33
N SER A 121 5.45 1.20 6.86
CA SER A 121 6.22 0.48 7.90
C SER A 121 7.61 0.02 7.44
N SER A 122 7.83 -0.11 6.13
CA SER A 122 9.16 -0.40 5.56
C SER A 122 10.04 0.83 5.43
N MET A 123 9.47 2.03 5.46
CA MET A 123 10.18 3.30 5.35
C MET A 123 10.45 3.91 6.71
N VAL A 124 9.51 3.74 7.64
CA VAL A 124 9.53 4.26 9.00
C VAL A 124 8.91 3.21 9.92
N ASP A 125 9.73 2.51 10.70
CA ASP A 125 9.31 1.35 11.52
C ASP A 125 8.11 1.62 12.41
N ALA A 126 7.97 2.86 12.90
CA ALA A 126 6.86 3.26 13.77
C ALA A 126 5.47 3.13 13.11
N PHE A 127 5.37 3.19 11.77
CA PHE A 127 4.11 2.91 11.05
C PHE A 127 3.70 1.44 11.15
N GLY A 128 4.59 0.56 11.63
CA GLY A 128 4.26 -0.80 12.05
C GLY A 128 3.17 -0.88 13.12
N LEU A 129 2.87 0.21 13.81
CA LEU A 129 1.72 0.32 14.70
C LEU A 129 0.42 -0.13 14.00
N PHE A 130 0.22 0.24 12.73
CA PHE A 130 -0.96 -0.14 11.95
C PHE A 130 -0.89 -1.56 11.36
N GLU A 131 0.15 -2.31 11.68
CA GLU A 131 0.25 -3.74 11.40
C GLU A 131 -0.14 -4.59 12.62
N MET A 132 -0.39 -3.95 13.76
CA MET A 132 -0.82 -4.63 14.99
C MET A 132 -2.28 -5.07 14.85
N PRO A 133 -2.55 -6.38 14.97
CA PRO A 133 -3.89 -6.93 14.76
C PRO A 133 -4.91 -6.38 15.76
N TYR A 134 -6.09 -6.06 15.27
CA TYR A 134 -7.23 -5.58 16.06
C TYR A 134 -6.96 -4.32 16.90
N LEU A 135 -5.85 -3.60 16.64
CA LEU A 135 -5.53 -2.35 17.34
C LEU A 135 -6.55 -1.25 17.04
N VAL A 136 -7.00 -1.16 15.79
CA VAL A 136 -8.01 -0.18 15.35
C VAL A 136 -9.35 -0.89 15.28
N HIS A 137 -10.31 -0.45 16.10
CA HIS A 137 -11.61 -1.10 16.22
C HIS A 137 -12.59 -0.66 15.14
N ASP A 138 -12.58 0.63 14.82
CA ASP A 138 -13.48 1.26 13.84
C ASP A 138 -12.88 2.55 13.27
N ARG A 139 -13.59 3.18 12.33
CA ARG A 139 -13.18 4.43 11.68
C ARG A 139 -13.13 5.63 12.64
N GLU A 140 -14.01 5.65 13.64
CA GLU A 140 -14.00 6.70 14.67
C GLU A 140 -12.80 6.55 15.61
N HIS A 141 -12.43 5.31 15.95
CA HIS A 141 -11.19 5.04 16.67
C HIS A 141 -9.97 5.49 15.84
N MET A 142 -9.95 5.20 14.53
CA MET A 142 -8.86 5.65 13.66
C MET A 142 -8.72 7.18 13.64
N LYS A 143 -9.82 7.94 13.61
CA LYS A 143 -9.77 9.42 13.71
C LYS A 143 -9.12 9.87 15.01
N ARG A 144 -9.44 9.24 16.14
CA ARG A 144 -8.82 9.56 17.43
C ARG A 144 -7.34 9.18 17.46
N ILE A 145 -6.94 8.04 16.86
CA ILE A 145 -5.54 7.65 16.70
C ILE A 145 -4.79 8.65 15.80
N GLU A 146 -5.42 9.14 14.76
CA GLU A 146 -4.82 10.16 13.89
C GLU A 146 -4.41 11.38 14.70
N GLU A 147 -5.29 11.93 15.51
CA GLU A 147 -5.02 13.10 16.35
C GLU A 147 -4.00 12.83 17.46
N ALA A 148 -4.12 11.66 18.11
CA ALA A 148 -3.30 11.34 19.29
C ALA A 148 -1.91 10.77 18.95
N VAL A 149 -1.75 10.16 17.77
CA VAL A 149 -0.53 9.40 17.40
C VAL A 149 0.02 9.82 16.04
N VAL A 150 -0.81 9.89 14.98
CA VAL A 150 -0.27 10.11 13.63
C VAL A 150 0.38 11.48 13.54
N TRP A 151 -0.34 12.56 13.88
CA TRP A 151 0.21 13.90 13.76
C TRP A 151 1.34 14.20 14.74
N PRO A 152 1.26 13.87 16.05
CA PRO A 152 2.32 14.21 16.98
C PRO A 152 3.53 13.27 16.93
N ASP A 153 3.36 11.99 16.59
CA ASP A 153 4.45 11.00 16.72
C ASP A 153 4.92 10.45 15.36
N LEU A 154 4.01 10.11 14.43
CA LEU A 154 4.38 9.43 13.19
C LEU A 154 4.72 10.40 12.06
N ALA A 155 3.98 11.47 11.88
CA ALA A 155 4.24 12.45 10.82
C ALA A 155 5.63 13.11 10.94
N PRO A 156 6.13 13.50 12.14
CA PRO A 156 7.50 13.99 12.28
C PRO A 156 8.57 12.94 11.92
N ARG A 157 8.31 11.66 12.21
CA ARG A 157 9.24 10.58 11.85
C ARG A 157 9.23 10.33 10.33
N ALA A 158 8.08 10.44 9.69
CA ALA A 158 7.98 10.39 8.23
C ALA A 158 8.74 11.56 7.58
N GLU A 159 8.61 12.77 8.13
CA GLU A 159 9.32 13.96 7.63
C GLU A 159 10.85 13.82 7.79
N ALA A 160 11.33 13.28 8.90
CA ALA A 160 12.73 12.96 9.10
C ALA A 160 13.26 11.92 8.09
N ALA A 161 12.40 11.02 7.61
CA ALA A 161 12.71 10.05 6.56
C ALA A 161 12.55 10.62 5.12
N GLY A 162 12.15 11.90 4.99
CA GLY A 162 11.99 12.60 3.71
C GLY A 162 10.59 12.51 3.09
N TYR A 163 9.60 12.12 3.88
CA TYR A 163 8.19 12.04 3.48
C TYR A 163 7.34 12.99 4.32
N ARG A 164 6.40 13.70 3.69
CA ARG A 164 5.40 14.49 4.41
C ARG A 164 4.02 13.87 4.20
N ILE A 165 3.31 13.63 5.30
CA ILE A 165 1.92 13.19 5.29
C ILE A 165 1.04 14.45 5.17
N LEU A 166 0.17 14.49 4.16
CA LEU A 166 -0.76 15.59 3.95
C LEU A 166 -2.13 15.29 4.59
N ALA A 167 -2.59 14.04 4.50
CA ALA A 167 -3.85 13.58 5.07
C ALA A 167 -3.79 12.08 5.37
N VAL A 168 -4.67 11.63 6.27
CA VAL A 168 -4.91 10.22 6.56
C VAL A 168 -6.25 9.82 5.95
N TRP A 169 -6.19 8.84 5.05
CA TRP A 169 -7.32 8.21 4.39
C TRP A 169 -7.42 6.75 4.81
N GLU A 170 -8.16 5.96 4.03
CA GLU A 170 -8.40 4.55 4.30
C GLU A 170 -7.98 3.67 3.13
N ASN A 171 -7.41 2.50 3.45
CA ASN A 171 -7.36 1.35 2.57
C ASN A 171 -8.44 0.34 2.99
N GLY A 172 -8.65 0.14 4.31
CA GLY A 172 -9.77 -0.58 4.90
C GLY A 172 -9.39 -1.72 5.84
N PHE A 173 -10.43 -2.38 6.38
CA PHE A 173 -10.29 -3.62 7.14
C PHE A 173 -9.92 -4.78 6.21
N ARG A 174 -8.95 -5.58 6.63
CA ARG A 174 -8.36 -6.62 5.78
C ARG A 174 -8.88 -8.00 6.15
N HIS A 175 -9.16 -8.76 5.11
CA HIS A 175 -9.66 -10.13 5.17
C HIS A 175 -8.73 -11.05 4.40
N ILE A 176 -8.82 -12.37 4.65
CA ILE A 176 -7.96 -13.36 4.02
C ILE A 176 -8.73 -14.08 2.91
N THR A 177 -8.15 -14.13 1.70
CA THR A 177 -8.62 -15.04 0.65
C THR A 177 -7.60 -16.14 0.40
N ASN A 178 -8.05 -17.35 0.07
CA ASN A 178 -7.17 -18.44 -0.31
C ASN A 178 -7.90 -19.51 -1.15
N SER A 179 -7.15 -20.41 -1.80
CA SER A 179 -7.66 -21.53 -2.60
C SER A 179 -7.58 -22.87 -1.89
N ARG A 180 -7.37 -22.91 -0.57
CA ARG A 180 -7.09 -24.17 0.17
C ARG A 180 -8.20 -24.58 1.11
N ARG A 181 -8.70 -23.68 1.95
CA ARG A 181 -9.70 -23.95 2.99
C ARG A 181 -10.25 -22.68 3.64
N PRO A 182 -11.41 -22.73 4.29
CA PRO A 182 -11.86 -21.67 5.18
C PRO A 182 -10.85 -21.45 6.33
N ILE A 183 -10.72 -20.22 6.81
CA ILE A 183 -9.89 -19.85 7.95
C ILE A 183 -10.81 -19.38 9.07
N HIS A 184 -10.98 -20.21 10.10
CA HIS A 184 -11.75 -19.89 11.30
C HIS A 184 -10.87 -19.43 12.46
N GLY A 185 -9.60 -19.87 12.48
CA GLY A 185 -8.62 -19.50 13.49
C GLY A 185 -7.19 -19.58 12.93
N PRO A 186 -6.20 -19.14 13.74
CA PRO A 186 -4.79 -19.08 13.31
C PRO A 186 -4.23 -20.43 12.82
N GLU A 187 -4.65 -21.54 13.42
CA GLU A 187 -4.18 -22.89 13.04
C GLU A 187 -4.53 -23.27 11.61
N ASP A 188 -5.61 -22.70 11.04
CA ASP A 188 -6.00 -22.94 9.65
C ASP A 188 -5.04 -22.28 8.65
N LEU A 189 -4.21 -21.32 9.11
CA LEU A 189 -3.16 -20.71 8.30
C LEU A 189 -1.93 -21.60 8.12
N SER A 190 -1.84 -22.71 8.88
CA SER A 190 -0.68 -23.58 8.83
C SER A 190 -0.42 -24.09 7.41
N GLY A 191 0.80 -23.81 6.91
CA GLY A 191 1.26 -24.22 5.58
C GLY A 191 0.71 -23.40 4.40
N ILE A 192 -0.17 -22.42 4.62
CA ILE A 192 -0.67 -21.53 3.57
C ILE A 192 0.47 -20.61 3.11
N LYS A 193 0.78 -20.62 1.82
CA LYS A 193 1.66 -19.64 1.18
C LYS A 193 0.88 -18.36 0.98
N LEU A 194 1.00 -17.45 1.92
CA LEU A 194 0.22 -16.21 1.94
C LEU A 194 1.03 -15.05 1.36
N ARG A 195 0.53 -14.44 0.30
CA ARG A 195 1.10 -13.17 -0.16
C ARG A 195 0.78 -12.09 0.85
N THR A 196 1.78 -11.30 1.21
CA THR A 196 1.61 -10.07 1.99
C THR A 196 2.14 -8.87 1.21
N PRO A 197 1.70 -7.63 1.50
CA PRO A 197 2.43 -6.45 1.09
C PRO A 197 3.83 -6.44 1.73
N ARG A 198 4.72 -5.59 1.21
CA ARG A 198 6.03 -5.41 1.83
C ARG A 198 5.86 -4.70 3.16
N GLY A 199 6.47 -5.24 4.19
CA GLY A 199 6.42 -4.75 5.56
C GLY A 199 6.89 -5.83 6.53
N VAL A 200 7.87 -5.52 7.37
CA VAL A 200 8.45 -6.51 8.28
C VAL A 200 7.41 -7.03 9.27
N TRP A 201 6.55 -6.15 9.77
CA TRP A 201 5.54 -6.49 10.78
C TRP A 201 4.43 -7.37 10.23
N ARG A 202 4.00 -7.15 8.97
CA ARG A 202 3.01 -8.01 8.31
C ARG A 202 3.56 -9.42 8.10
N VAL A 203 4.83 -9.56 7.74
CA VAL A 203 5.49 -10.86 7.62
C VAL A 203 5.56 -11.55 8.98
N LYS A 204 6.00 -10.85 10.04
CA LYS A 204 6.08 -11.38 11.41
C LYS A 204 4.71 -11.83 11.93
N LEU A 205 3.68 -11.02 11.69
CA LEU A 205 2.30 -11.37 12.05
C LEU A 205 1.90 -12.73 11.47
N PHE A 206 1.98 -12.88 10.16
CA PHE A 206 1.54 -14.13 9.53
C PHE A 206 2.48 -15.31 9.80
N GLN A 207 3.75 -15.08 10.13
CA GLN A 207 4.63 -16.13 10.66
C GLN A 207 4.18 -16.57 12.06
N ALA A 208 3.84 -15.65 12.94
CA ALA A 208 3.33 -15.96 14.28
C ALA A 208 2.01 -16.74 14.21
N LEU A 209 1.15 -16.41 13.23
CA LEU A 209 -0.11 -17.11 12.97
C LEU A 209 0.07 -18.45 12.22
N GLY A 210 1.31 -18.88 11.92
CA GLY A 210 1.62 -20.20 11.32
C GLY A 210 1.57 -20.27 9.79
N ALA A 211 1.33 -19.16 9.09
CA ALA A 211 1.40 -19.12 7.64
C ALA A 211 2.85 -19.06 7.12
N ASN A 212 3.01 -19.23 5.80
CA ASN A 212 4.25 -19.00 5.08
C ASN A 212 4.13 -17.69 4.27
N PRO A 213 4.32 -16.51 4.90
CA PRO A 213 4.15 -15.24 4.21
C PRO A 213 5.28 -14.96 3.23
N ALA A 214 4.92 -14.42 2.07
CA ALA A 214 5.86 -13.97 1.05
C ALA A 214 5.49 -12.56 0.56
N PRO A 215 6.32 -11.54 0.84
CA PRO A 215 6.05 -10.17 0.43
C PRO A 215 6.19 -10.00 -1.10
N MET A 216 5.19 -9.36 -1.72
CA MET A 216 5.11 -9.19 -3.17
C MET A 216 4.37 -7.87 -3.52
N PRO A 217 4.79 -7.13 -4.59
CA PRO A 217 4.04 -5.98 -5.10
C PRO A 217 2.60 -6.36 -5.46
N PHE A 218 1.66 -5.40 -5.28
CA PHE A 218 0.24 -5.68 -5.52
C PHE A 218 -0.06 -6.06 -6.98
N SER A 219 0.63 -5.46 -7.93
CA SER A 219 0.49 -5.75 -9.37
C SER A 219 0.82 -7.20 -9.79
N GLU A 220 1.51 -7.95 -8.94
CA GLU A 220 1.90 -9.34 -9.22
C GLU A 220 0.94 -10.37 -8.59
N VAL A 221 0.03 -9.92 -7.70
CA VAL A 221 -0.79 -10.81 -6.85
C VAL A 221 -1.72 -11.69 -7.67
N PHE A 222 -2.48 -11.13 -8.59
CA PHE A 222 -3.45 -11.90 -9.40
C PHE A 222 -2.77 -13.08 -10.10
N VAL A 223 -1.65 -12.84 -10.78
CA VAL A 223 -0.91 -13.88 -11.50
C VAL A 223 -0.31 -14.92 -10.54
N ALA A 224 0.19 -14.48 -9.38
CA ALA A 224 0.75 -15.39 -8.38
C ALA A 224 -0.32 -16.34 -7.79
N LEU A 225 -1.53 -15.85 -7.56
CA LEU A 225 -2.68 -16.65 -7.13
C LEU A 225 -3.17 -17.58 -8.25
N GLN A 226 -3.37 -17.05 -9.45
CA GLN A 226 -3.84 -17.81 -10.61
C GLN A 226 -2.93 -18.98 -10.97
N THR A 227 -1.62 -18.80 -10.82
CA THR A 227 -0.61 -19.84 -11.12
C THR A 227 -0.30 -20.76 -9.95
N GLY A 228 -0.88 -20.53 -8.76
CA GLY A 228 -0.63 -21.30 -7.55
C GLY A 228 0.77 -21.10 -6.95
N VAL A 229 1.49 -20.05 -7.34
CA VAL A 229 2.73 -19.62 -6.66
C VAL A 229 2.41 -19.21 -5.22
N MET A 230 1.29 -18.52 -5.01
CA MET A 230 0.69 -18.24 -3.71
C MET A 230 -0.64 -18.99 -3.57
N ASP A 231 -0.93 -19.46 -2.37
CA ASP A 231 -2.19 -20.10 -2.02
C ASP A 231 -3.26 -19.07 -1.67
N GLY A 232 -2.85 -17.91 -1.13
CA GLY A 232 -3.76 -16.87 -0.68
C GLY A 232 -3.09 -15.50 -0.54
N GLN A 233 -3.90 -14.53 -0.15
CA GLN A 233 -3.49 -13.15 0.13
C GLN A 233 -4.41 -12.54 1.19
N GLU A 234 -4.11 -11.31 1.64
CA GLU A 234 -4.93 -10.55 2.56
C GLU A 234 -5.08 -9.10 2.07
N ASN A 235 -6.30 -8.61 2.02
CA ASN A 235 -6.64 -7.25 1.59
C ASN A 235 -8.05 -6.86 2.03
N PRO A 236 -8.39 -5.55 1.96
CA PRO A 236 -9.77 -5.11 2.03
C PRO A 236 -10.61 -5.62 0.84
N LEU A 237 -11.92 -5.69 1.03
CA LEU A 237 -12.85 -6.16 0.00
C LEU A 237 -12.73 -5.33 -1.30
N THR A 238 -12.51 -4.03 -1.18
CA THR A 238 -12.33 -3.12 -2.32
C THR A 238 -11.15 -3.51 -3.21
N GLN A 239 -10.09 -4.08 -2.63
CA GLN A 239 -8.94 -4.57 -3.40
C GLN A 239 -9.19 -5.99 -3.92
N VAL A 240 -9.91 -6.84 -3.17
CA VAL A 240 -10.27 -8.20 -3.60
C VAL A 240 -11.12 -8.14 -4.86
N THR A 241 -12.14 -7.29 -4.90
CA THR A 241 -13.07 -7.17 -6.02
C THR A 241 -12.47 -6.42 -7.20
N SER A 242 -11.91 -5.22 -6.99
CA SER A 242 -11.40 -4.39 -8.09
C SER A 242 -10.21 -5.02 -8.82
N ALA A 243 -9.37 -5.80 -8.12
CA ALA A 243 -8.29 -6.57 -8.74
C ALA A 243 -8.71 -7.99 -9.15
N LYS A 244 -10.02 -8.33 -9.05
CA LYS A 244 -10.61 -9.60 -9.46
C LYS A 244 -9.98 -10.82 -8.77
N LEU A 245 -9.49 -10.66 -7.55
CA LEU A 245 -8.85 -11.76 -6.82
C LEU A 245 -9.83 -12.88 -6.50
N HIS A 246 -11.12 -12.57 -6.36
CA HIS A 246 -12.21 -13.54 -6.19
C HIS A 246 -12.37 -14.50 -7.39
N GLU A 247 -11.89 -14.13 -8.59
CA GLU A 247 -11.92 -15.03 -9.76
C GLU A 247 -10.87 -16.17 -9.68
N VAL A 248 -9.89 -16.06 -8.77
CA VAL A 248 -8.75 -16.98 -8.62
C VAL A 248 -8.57 -17.47 -7.17
N GLN A 249 -9.59 -17.28 -6.33
CA GLN A 249 -9.60 -17.70 -4.92
C GLN A 249 -10.95 -18.33 -4.57
N ASP A 250 -10.92 -19.45 -3.85
CA ASP A 250 -12.12 -20.24 -3.52
C ASP A 250 -12.78 -19.81 -2.21
N TYR A 251 -12.00 -19.24 -1.27
CA TYR A 251 -12.43 -18.90 0.09
C TYR A 251 -12.13 -17.46 0.44
N LEU A 252 -13.09 -16.80 1.08
CA LEU A 252 -12.94 -15.52 1.76
C LEU A 252 -13.27 -15.72 3.24
N SER A 253 -12.32 -15.47 4.11
CA SER A 253 -12.52 -15.50 5.56
C SER A 253 -12.50 -14.06 6.09
N LEU A 254 -13.65 -13.65 6.67
CA LEU A 254 -13.86 -12.31 7.22
C LEU A 254 -13.14 -12.19 8.57
N THR A 255 -11.83 -12.02 8.52
CA THR A 255 -10.98 -11.96 9.70
C THR A 255 -10.93 -10.57 10.33
N GLY A 256 -11.06 -9.50 9.55
CA GLY A 256 -10.90 -8.13 10.04
C GLY A 256 -9.60 -7.86 10.81
N HIS A 257 -8.61 -8.72 10.62
CA HIS A 257 -7.41 -8.84 11.45
C HIS A 257 -6.58 -7.57 11.57
N VAL A 258 -6.63 -6.68 10.59
CA VAL A 258 -5.92 -5.39 10.60
C VAL A 258 -6.75 -4.35 9.87
N TYR A 259 -6.88 -3.16 10.46
CA TYR A 259 -7.27 -1.95 9.74
C TYR A 259 -6.03 -1.29 9.14
N SER A 260 -6.07 -0.98 7.87
CA SER A 260 -4.97 -0.31 7.18
C SER A 260 -5.37 1.12 6.80
N PRO A 261 -4.83 2.15 7.45
CA PRO A 261 -4.94 3.51 6.94
C PRO A 261 -4.15 3.64 5.63
N ALA A 262 -4.51 4.65 4.84
CA ALA A 262 -3.75 5.09 3.70
C ALA A 262 -3.32 6.54 3.93
N PHE A 263 -2.14 6.91 3.44
CA PHE A 263 -1.56 8.21 3.72
C PHE A 263 -1.37 8.99 2.42
N VAL A 264 -2.04 10.12 2.25
CA VAL A 264 -1.69 11.04 1.16
C VAL A 264 -0.31 11.61 1.47
N THR A 265 0.68 11.14 0.73
CA THR A 265 2.10 11.36 1.05
C THR A 265 2.82 12.07 -0.09
N THR A 266 3.69 13.00 0.24
CA THR A 266 4.59 13.70 -0.69
C THR A 266 6.05 13.57 -0.25
N GLY A 267 6.98 13.85 -1.15
CA GLY A 267 8.39 14.02 -0.79
C GLY A 267 8.61 15.40 -0.17
N ALA A 268 9.11 15.47 1.07
CA ALA A 268 9.25 16.72 1.81
C ALA A 268 9.98 17.79 1.01
N GLY A 269 11.13 17.45 0.38
CA GLY A 269 11.91 18.41 -0.40
C GLY A 269 11.28 18.84 -1.73
N ARG A 270 10.42 18.00 -2.35
CA ARG A 270 9.69 18.35 -3.57
C ARG A 270 8.53 19.26 -3.23
N TRP A 271 7.80 18.93 -2.16
CA TRP A 271 6.63 19.67 -1.74
C TRP A 271 6.94 21.14 -1.46
N GLU A 272 8.05 21.42 -0.77
CA GLU A 272 8.50 22.79 -0.46
C GLU A 272 8.82 23.66 -1.70
N ARG A 273 8.98 23.07 -2.87
CA ARG A 273 9.23 23.82 -4.12
C ARG A 273 7.96 24.32 -4.79
N HIS A 274 6.78 23.78 -4.43
CA HIS A 274 5.51 24.29 -4.91
C HIS A 274 5.14 25.61 -4.20
N PRO A 275 4.39 26.52 -4.86
CA PRO A 275 3.91 27.75 -4.25
C PRO A 275 3.16 27.48 -2.94
N PRO A 276 3.41 28.25 -1.88
CA PRO A 276 2.80 28.03 -0.56
C PRO A 276 1.26 27.98 -0.60
N GLU A 277 0.65 28.83 -1.41
CA GLU A 277 -0.80 28.89 -1.59
C GLU A 277 -1.38 27.63 -2.27
N ILE A 278 -0.63 27.02 -3.20
CA ILE A 278 -1.03 25.75 -3.84
C ILE A 278 -0.93 24.62 -2.81
N ARG A 279 0.18 24.57 -2.06
CA ARG A 279 0.38 23.56 -1.01
C ARG A 279 -0.71 23.60 0.04
N ALA A 280 -1.03 24.79 0.54
CA ALA A 280 -2.07 24.98 1.58
C ALA A 280 -3.46 24.52 1.10
N GLU A 281 -3.84 24.85 -0.13
CA GLU A 281 -5.14 24.45 -0.68
C GLU A 281 -5.20 22.93 -0.94
N VAL A 282 -4.16 22.34 -1.52
CA VAL A 282 -4.11 20.90 -1.77
C VAL A 282 -4.16 20.11 -0.46
N GLU A 283 -3.40 20.53 0.56
CA GLU A 283 -3.40 19.91 1.89
C GLU A 283 -4.78 20.03 2.57
N ALA A 284 -5.40 21.21 2.51
CA ALA A 284 -6.75 21.44 3.05
C ALA A 284 -7.78 20.51 2.38
N ILE A 285 -7.78 20.42 1.04
CA ILE A 285 -8.69 19.56 0.30
C ILE A 285 -8.43 18.08 0.67
N ALA A 286 -7.16 17.65 0.76
CA ALA A 286 -6.82 16.26 1.13
C ALA A 286 -7.37 15.87 2.52
N ARG A 287 -7.28 16.78 3.50
CA ARG A 287 -7.83 16.59 4.85
C ARG A 287 -9.35 16.60 4.88
N ASP A 288 -9.97 17.58 4.19
CA ASP A 288 -11.43 17.71 4.11
C ASP A 288 -12.10 16.48 3.45
N MET A 289 -11.34 15.73 2.66
CA MET A 289 -11.84 14.51 2.02
C MET A 289 -11.99 13.30 2.94
N GLN A 290 -11.45 13.32 4.15
CA GLN A 290 -11.46 12.14 5.03
C GLN A 290 -12.87 11.57 5.25
N SER A 291 -13.86 12.42 5.52
CA SER A 291 -15.26 11.97 5.68
C SER A 291 -15.79 11.29 4.42
N PHE A 292 -15.53 11.88 3.25
CA PHE A 292 -15.91 11.26 1.97
C PHE A 292 -15.25 9.89 1.76
N VAL A 293 -13.96 9.76 2.11
CA VAL A 293 -13.23 8.50 2.02
C VAL A 293 -13.85 7.44 2.93
N TYR A 294 -14.12 7.77 4.20
CA TYR A 294 -14.68 6.84 5.18
C TYR A 294 -16.12 6.43 4.85
N GLU A 295 -16.95 7.36 4.42
CA GLU A 295 -18.33 7.07 3.96
C GLU A 295 -18.32 6.20 2.70
N THR A 296 -17.41 6.48 1.76
CA THR A 296 -17.25 5.67 0.55
C THR A 296 -16.77 4.27 0.89
N ALA A 297 -15.80 4.12 1.79
CA ALA A 297 -15.28 2.83 2.23
C ALA A 297 -16.38 2.00 2.92
N ALA A 298 -17.13 2.59 3.86
CA ALA A 298 -18.21 1.89 4.56
C ALA A 298 -19.28 1.38 3.59
N ARG A 299 -19.73 2.22 2.66
CA ARG A 299 -20.68 1.83 1.64
C ARG A 299 -20.14 0.73 0.72
N MET A 300 -18.89 0.85 0.29
CA MET A 300 -18.23 -0.17 -0.56
C MET A 300 -18.07 -1.50 0.19
N ASP A 301 -17.75 -1.51 1.48
CA ASP A 301 -17.63 -2.75 2.26
C ASP A 301 -18.95 -3.54 2.25
N GLU A 302 -20.09 -2.86 2.45
CA GLU A 302 -21.43 -3.48 2.42
C GLU A 302 -21.81 -3.97 1.01
N GLU A 303 -21.65 -3.12 -0.01
CA GLU A 303 -22.01 -3.44 -1.39
C GLU A 303 -21.16 -4.60 -1.94
N LEU A 304 -19.83 -4.58 -1.68
CA LEU A 304 -18.91 -5.57 -2.21
C LEU A 304 -19.00 -6.91 -1.48
N LEU A 305 -19.33 -6.93 -0.19
CA LEU A 305 -19.60 -8.18 0.51
C LEU A 305 -20.82 -8.88 -0.11
N ALA A 306 -21.91 -8.14 -0.33
CA ALA A 306 -23.10 -8.68 -0.98
C ALA A 306 -22.83 -9.16 -2.43
N GLU A 307 -21.95 -8.46 -3.16
CA GLU A 307 -21.50 -8.89 -4.50
C GLU A 307 -20.73 -10.21 -4.42
N LEU A 308 -19.80 -10.34 -3.47
CA LEU A 308 -18.99 -11.56 -3.27
C LEU A 308 -19.83 -12.74 -2.81
N GLU A 309 -20.87 -12.53 -1.98
CA GLU A 309 -21.83 -13.56 -1.57
C GLU A 309 -22.63 -14.11 -2.74
N ALA A 310 -22.78 -13.35 -3.82
CA ALA A 310 -23.45 -13.81 -5.04
C ALA A 310 -22.54 -14.59 -6.00
N THR A 311 -21.24 -14.72 -5.68
CA THR A 311 -20.26 -15.52 -6.44
C THR A 311 -20.20 -16.97 -5.96
N GLU A 312 -19.34 -17.79 -6.57
CA GLU A 312 -19.06 -19.16 -6.11
C GLU A 312 -18.07 -19.20 -4.94
N MET A 313 -17.55 -18.07 -4.48
CA MET A 313 -16.59 -17.97 -3.38
C MET A 313 -17.25 -18.37 -2.06
N ALA A 314 -16.68 -19.31 -1.33
CA ALA A 314 -17.15 -19.68 -0.01
C ALA A 314 -16.70 -18.64 1.04
N ILE A 315 -17.66 -17.99 1.69
CA ILE A 315 -17.41 -16.94 2.69
C ILE A 315 -17.69 -17.49 4.09
N ASN A 316 -16.78 -17.19 5.03
CA ASN A 316 -16.95 -17.55 6.45
C ASN A 316 -16.46 -16.44 7.37
N GLU A 317 -17.02 -16.40 8.57
CA GLU A 317 -16.52 -15.61 9.71
C GLU A 317 -15.33 -16.33 10.34
N ALA A 318 -14.36 -15.56 10.81
CA ALA A 318 -13.25 -16.04 11.64
C ALA A 318 -13.50 -15.63 13.11
N ASP A 319 -12.81 -16.28 14.03
CA ASP A 319 -12.87 -15.95 15.48
C ASP A 319 -11.78 -14.91 15.83
N PRO A 320 -12.14 -13.63 16.04
CA PRO A 320 -11.16 -12.58 16.32
C PRO A 320 -10.35 -12.85 17.59
N ALA A 321 -10.98 -13.36 18.66
CA ALA A 321 -10.33 -13.55 19.95
C ALA A 321 -9.15 -14.55 19.86
N ARG A 322 -9.26 -15.55 18.99
CA ARG A 322 -8.18 -16.52 18.75
C ARG A 322 -7.01 -15.88 18.02
N PHE A 323 -7.29 -14.99 17.05
CA PHE A 323 -6.25 -14.25 16.34
C PHE A 323 -5.57 -13.22 17.25
N GLU A 324 -6.32 -12.50 18.09
CA GLU A 324 -5.78 -11.55 19.06
C GLU A 324 -4.79 -12.25 19.99
N THR A 325 -5.18 -13.35 20.62
CA THR A 325 -4.32 -14.12 21.52
C THR A 325 -3.05 -14.61 20.79
N ALA A 326 -3.17 -15.13 19.57
CA ALA A 326 -2.04 -15.61 18.80
C ALA A 326 -1.10 -14.47 18.32
N SER A 327 -1.57 -13.23 18.37
CA SER A 327 -0.83 -12.04 17.93
C SER A 327 -0.05 -11.35 19.05
N GLU A 328 -0.25 -11.71 20.31
CA GLU A 328 0.45 -11.09 21.46
C GLU A 328 1.98 -11.02 21.28
N PRO A 329 2.68 -12.07 20.78
CA PRO A 329 4.13 -12.01 20.58
C PRO A 329 4.56 -10.92 19.60
N VAL A 330 3.70 -10.56 18.62
CA VAL A 330 3.99 -9.51 17.63
C VAL A 330 3.93 -8.13 18.29
N TYR A 331 2.98 -7.92 19.17
CA TYR A 331 2.88 -6.70 19.99
C TYR A 331 4.10 -6.52 20.90
N GLU A 332 4.50 -7.60 21.59
CA GLU A 332 5.69 -7.59 22.46
C GLU A 332 6.96 -7.25 21.66
N GLU A 333 7.11 -7.87 20.47
CA GLU A 333 8.28 -7.61 19.63
C GLU A 333 8.27 -6.18 19.07
N PHE A 334 7.10 -5.64 18.67
CA PHE A 334 6.97 -4.24 18.24
C PHE A 334 7.33 -3.28 19.38
N ALA A 335 6.78 -3.50 20.57
CA ALA A 335 7.06 -2.70 21.75
C ALA A 335 8.56 -2.67 22.11
N ALA A 336 9.24 -3.80 21.95
CA ALA A 336 10.68 -3.94 22.28
C ALA A 336 11.61 -3.42 21.19
N SER A 337 11.22 -3.53 19.90
CA SER A 337 12.12 -3.27 18.76
C SER A 337 11.99 -1.87 18.17
N VAL A 338 10.78 -1.26 18.27
CA VAL A 338 10.51 0.06 17.69
C VAL A 338 10.71 1.14 18.76
N GLU A 339 11.46 2.19 18.42
CA GLU A 339 11.65 3.33 19.32
C GLU A 339 10.31 3.94 19.75
N GLY A 340 10.01 3.87 21.06
CA GLY A 340 8.73 4.30 21.61
C GLY A 340 7.54 3.40 21.24
N GLY A 341 7.78 2.17 20.77
CA GLY A 341 6.74 1.24 20.30
C GLY A 341 5.66 0.98 21.34
N GLN A 342 6.04 0.71 22.61
CA GLN A 342 5.05 0.54 23.69
C GLN A 342 4.20 1.80 23.88
N ALA A 343 4.82 2.98 23.91
CA ALA A 343 4.07 4.23 24.09
C ALA A 343 3.10 4.52 22.93
N LEU A 344 3.45 4.13 21.70
CA LEU A 344 2.55 4.24 20.54
C LEU A 344 1.33 3.32 20.68
N ILE A 345 1.55 2.06 21.12
CA ILE A 345 0.45 1.11 21.40
C ILE A 345 -0.46 1.65 22.50
N ASP A 346 0.14 2.11 23.62
CA ASP A 346 -0.62 2.61 24.77
C ASP A 346 -1.46 3.84 24.40
N LYS A 347 -0.90 4.79 23.64
CA LYS A 347 -1.62 5.96 23.13
C LYS A 347 -2.77 5.57 22.21
N ALA A 348 -2.55 4.63 21.28
CA ALA A 348 -3.59 4.17 20.37
C ALA A 348 -4.74 3.50 21.15
N ARG A 349 -4.44 2.61 22.10
CA ARG A 349 -5.43 1.95 22.95
C ARG A 349 -6.17 2.93 23.85
N ALA A 350 -5.49 3.93 24.42
CA ALA A 350 -6.10 4.90 25.33
C ALA A 350 -7.21 5.74 24.68
N VAL A 351 -7.22 5.86 23.35
CA VAL A 351 -8.23 6.61 22.59
C VAL A 351 -9.31 5.72 21.95
N ALA A 352 -9.37 4.43 22.33
CA ALA A 352 -10.36 3.49 21.77
C ALA A 352 -11.82 3.92 21.97
N GLY A 353 -12.11 4.70 23.03
CA GLY A 353 -13.48 5.09 23.39
C GLY A 353 -14.16 4.02 24.27
N PRO A 354 -15.39 4.25 24.70
CA PRO A 354 -16.14 3.22 25.42
C PRO A 354 -16.37 2.03 24.48
N GLU A 355 -16.14 0.81 25.00
CA GLU A 355 -16.43 -0.45 24.29
C GLU A 355 -17.85 -0.43 23.74
N ALA A 356 -18.03 -0.89 22.50
CA ALA A 356 -19.36 -1.09 21.96
C ALA A 356 -20.12 -2.07 22.87
N PRO A 357 -21.42 -1.85 23.16
CA PRO A 357 -22.20 -2.73 24.03
C PRO A 357 -22.30 -4.12 23.39
N GLY A 358 -21.51 -5.09 23.89
CA GLY A 358 -21.48 -6.48 23.39
C GLY A 358 -20.30 -7.31 23.89
N SER A 359 -19.29 -6.73 24.55
CA SER A 359 -18.12 -7.46 25.08
C SER A 359 -18.18 -7.76 26.58
N GLU A 360 -19.38 -7.80 27.19
CA GLU A 360 -19.51 -8.37 28.53
C GLU A 360 -19.36 -9.90 28.41
N ALA A 361 -18.15 -10.39 28.70
CA ALA A 361 -17.96 -11.79 29.01
C ALA A 361 -18.87 -12.13 30.17
N ASP A 362 -19.83 -13.03 29.93
CA ASP A 362 -20.62 -13.69 30.97
C ASP A 362 -19.67 -14.26 32.05
N GLY A 363 -19.48 -13.48 33.11
CA GLY A 363 -18.82 -13.96 34.30
C GLY A 363 -19.71 -15.06 34.91
N PRO A 364 -19.15 -16.17 35.44
CA PRO A 364 -19.94 -17.23 36.01
C PRO A 364 -20.71 -16.69 37.24
N GLU A 365 -22.05 -16.64 37.12
CA GLU A 365 -22.91 -16.43 38.28
C GLU A 365 -22.59 -17.50 39.34
N GLY A 366 -22.03 -17.03 40.45
CA GLY A 366 -21.82 -17.84 41.65
C GLY A 366 -23.15 -18.30 42.21
N GLY A 367 -23.50 -19.55 41.98
CA GLY A 367 -24.59 -20.22 42.68
C GLY A 367 -24.26 -20.42 44.16
N SER A 368 -25.07 -19.86 44.99
CA SER A 368 -25.19 -20.17 46.43
C SER A 368 -25.94 -21.48 46.66
#